data_8656c27e531eba79d7c9b54ee9005c6f
#
_entry.id   8656c27e531eba79d7c9b54ee9005c6f
#
_cell.length_a   1.000
_cell.length_b   1.000
_cell.length_c   1.000
_cell.angle_alpha   90.00
_cell.angle_beta   90.00
_cell.angle_gamma   90.00
#
_symmetry.space_group_name_H-M   'P 1'
#
loop_
_entity.id
_entity.type
_entity.pdbx_description
1 polymer ?
#
loop_
_entity_poly.entity_id
_entity_poly.type
_entity_poly.pdbx_seq_one_letter_code
_entity_poly.pdbx_strand_id
1 'polypeptide(L)'
;MNIEQTLYDTAVDFIKNRYPTGWGGAAAIHTVDDRILISVAPEALNASAELCIETGAICEAHKWNAQVTHCICVVRDDENSEFKVLSPCGVCQERLRYWGEDVRVGVTTKDKSLKYVRLGELMPYYWGNAYDHGNN
;
A
#
# COMPACT_ATOMS: atom_id res chain seq x y z
N MET A 1 16.16 9.00 -8.55
CA MET A 1 14.78 8.58 -8.86
C MET A 1 13.86 8.89 -7.67
N ASN A 2 12.73 9.49 -7.93
CA ASN A 2 11.74 9.73 -6.88
C ASN A 2 10.87 8.47 -6.72
N ILE A 3 11.17 7.66 -5.72
CA ILE A 3 10.46 6.40 -5.48
C ILE A 3 8.96 6.63 -5.24
N GLU A 4 8.63 7.68 -4.51
CA GLU A 4 7.23 7.96 -4.15
C GLU A 4 6.38 8.23 -5.40
N GLN A 5 6.88 9.05 -6.31
CA GLN A 5 6.19 9.31 -7.57
C GLN A 5 6.19 8.08 -8.46
N THR A 6 7.31 7.36 -8.52
CA THR A 6 7.42 6.15 -9.34
C THR A 6 6.41 5.08 -8.92
N LEU A 7 6.21 4.87 -7.62
CA LEU A 7 5.22 3.91 -7.15
C LEU A 7 3.81 4.31 -7.53
N TYR A 8 3.48 5.59 -7.39
CA TYR A 8 2.18 6.10 -7.79
C TYR A 8 1.96 5.87 -9.29
N ASP A 9 2.92 6.26 -10.12
CA ASP A 9 2.81 6.11 -11.57
C ASP A 9 2.69 4.63 -11.96
N THR A 10 3.44 3.76 -11.30
CA THR A 10 3.39 2.32 -11.55
C THR A 10 2.01 1.75 -11.26
N ALA A 11 1.42 2.13 -10.12
CA ALA A 11 0.07 1.70 -9.75
C ALA A 11 -0.97 2.21 -10.76
N VAL A 12 -0.88 3.49 -11.14
CA VAL A 12 -1.79 4.09 -12.12
C VAL A 12 -1.71 3.37 -13.46
N ASP A 13 -0.51 3.14 -13.97
CA ASP A 13 -0.31 2.45 -15.24
C ASP A 13 -0.85 1.02 -15.19
N PHE A 14 -0.63 0.33 -14.08
CA PHE A 14 -1.16 -1.01 -13.91
C PHE A 14 -2.68 -1.02 -13.95
N ILE A 15 -3.32 -0.07 -13.25
CA ILE A 15 -4.79 0.04 -13.22
C ILE A 15 -5.34 0.26 -14.62
N LYS A 16 -4.75 1.18 -15.39
CA LYS A 16 -5.20 1.48 -16.75
C LYS A 16 -5.16 0.25 -17.67
N ASN A 17 -4.14 -0.58 -17.51
CA ASN A 17 -3.96 -1.77 -18.34
C ASN A 17 -4.83 -2.94 -17.87
N ARG A 18 -4.91 -3.17 -16.57
CA ARG A 18 -5.66 -4.32 -16.02
C ARG A 18 -7.18 -4.06 -16.00
N TYR A 19 -7.57 -2.81 -15.75
CA TYR A 19 -8.96 -2.39 -15.64
C TYR A 19 -9.24 -1.28 -16.65
N PRO A 20 -9.36 -1.61 -17.95
CA PRO A 20 -9.54 -0.57 -18.99
C PRO A 20 -10.83 0.22 -18.83
N THR A 21 -11.86 -0.37 -18.20
CA THR A 21 -13.13 0.29 -17.92
C THR A 21 -13.58 -0.05 -16.51
N GLY A 22 -14.39 0.83 -15.92
CA GLY A 22 -14.96 0.62 -14.61
C GLY A 22 -13.98 0.87 -13.47
N TRP A 23 -14.33 0.36 -12.29
CA TRP A 23 -13.49 0.48 -11.11
C TRP A 23 -12.17 -0.25 -11.30
N GLY A 24 -11.12 0.31 -10.71
CA GLY A 24 -9.82 -0.35 -10.66
C GLY A 24 -9.03 0.08 -9.45
N GLY A 25 -8.21 -0.82 -8.94
CA GLY A 25 -7.34 -0.53 -7.82
C GLY A 25 -6.10 -1.40 -7.83
N ALA A 26 -5.00 -0.85 -7.36
CA ALA A 26 -3.74 -1.59 -7.24
C ALA A 26 -2.91 -0.99 -6.11
N ALA A 27 -2.10 -1.83 -5.50
CA ALA A 27 -1.07 -1.39 -4.57
C ALA A 27 0.30 -1.60 -5.20
N ALA A 28 1.23 -0.75 -4.86
CA ALA A 28 2.63 -0.90 -5.25
C ALA A 28 3.51 -0.74 -4.02
N ILE A 29 4.47 -1.65 -3.89
CA ILE A 29 5.40 -1.68 -2.78
C ILE A 29 6.81 -1.63 -3.34
N HIS A 30 7.67 -0.83 -2.71
CA HIS A 30 9.09 -0.79 -3.00
C HIS A 30 9.86 -1.48 -1.88
N THR A 31 10.92 -2.20 -2.23
CA THR A 31 11.78 -2.89 -1.28
C THR A 31 13.19 -2.34 -1.32
N VAL A 32 13.96 -2.61 -0.26
CA VAL A 32 15.34 -2.15 -0.14
C VAL A 32 16.21 -2.60 -1.31
N ASP A 33 15.96 -3.79 -1.86
CA ASP A 33 16.70 -4.33 -3.01
C ASP A 33 16.12 -3.86 -4.35
N ASP A 34 15.35 -2.77 -4.33
CA ASP A 34 14.84 -2.08 -5.53
C ASP A 34 13.81 -2.88 -6.34
N ARG A 35 13.08 -3.77 -5.71
CA ARG A 35 11.93 -4.42 -6.34
C ARG A 35 10.72 -3.53 -6.22
N ILE A 36 9.86 -3.59 -7.23
CA ILE A 36 8.51 -3.02 -7.15
C ILE A 36 7.53 -4.18 -7.28
N LEU A 37 6.73 -4.38 -6.24
CA LEU A 37 5.75 -5.45 -6.16
C LEU A 37 4.35 -4.85 -6.26
N ILE A 38 3.53 -5.40 -7.15
CA ILE A 38 2.20 -4.88 -7.43
C ILE A 38 1.18 -5.95 -7.04
N SER A 39 0.07 -5.53 -6.43
CA SER A 39 -1.04 -6.45 -6.14
C SER A 39 -2.38 -5.78 -6.36
N VAL A 40 -3.38 -6.62 -6.52
CA VAL A 40 -4.79 -6.23 -6.63
C VAL A 40 -5.58 -7.02 -5.60
N ALA A 41 -6.77 -6.52 -5.25
CA ALA A 41 -7.67 -7.28 -4.41
C ALA A 41 -8.31 -8.41 -5.23
N PRO A 42 -8.37 -9.63 -4.70
CA PRO A 42 -9.09 -10.70 -5.36
C PRO A 42 -10.59 -10.41 -5.33
N GLU A 43 -11.27 -10.71 -6.43
CA GLU A 43 -12.72 -10.74 -6.41
C GLU A 43 -13.17 -12.07 -5.82
N ALA A 44 -14.19 -12.03 -4.98
CA ALA A 44 -14.72 -13.24 -4.37
C ALA A 44 -16.25 -13.21 -4.42
N LEU A 45 -16.85 -14.38 -4.70
CA LEU A 45 -18.31 -14.49 -4.68
C LEU A 45 -18.86 -14.31 -3.27
N ASN A 46 -18.10 -14.73 -2.28
CA ASN A 46 -18.41 -14.50 -0.88
C ASN A 46 -17.57 -13.30 -0.41
N ALA A 47 -18.24 -12.19 -0.09
CA ALA A 47 -17.56 -10.95 0.28
C ALA A 47 -16.63 -11.11 1.48
N SER A 48 -16.90 -12.04 2.38
CA SER A 48 -16.04 -12.27 3.55
C SER A 48 -14.68 -12.85 3.18
N ALA A 49 -14.50 -13.34 1.96
CA ALA A 49 -13.22 -13.85 1.46
C ALA A 49 -12.38 -12.77 0.78
N GLU A 50 -12.88 -11.54 0.67
CA GLU A 50 -12.14 -10.44 0.07
C GLU A 50 -10.98 -10.02 0.97
N LEU A 51 -9.92 -9.50 0.33
CA LEU A 51 -8.71 -9.05 1.01
C LEU A 51 -8.40 -7.62 0.60
N CYS A 52 -7.66 -6.91 1.45
CA CYS A 52 -7.16 -5.58 1.10
C CYS A 52 -6.28 -5.65 -0.15
N ILE A 53 -6.27 -4.59 -0.92
CA ILE A 53 -5.52 -4.49 -2.18
C ILE A 53 -4.03 -4.77 -1.96
N GLU A 54 -3.48 -4.32 -0.84
CA GLU A 54 -2.04 -4.43 -0.53
C GLU A 54 -1.59 -5.85 -0.17
N THR A 55 -2.51 -6.72 0.20
CA THR A 55 -2.20 -8.03 0.79
C THR A 55 -1.27 -8.86 -0.09
N GLY A 56 -1.54 -8.92 -1.39
CA GLY A 56 -0.73 -9.74 -2.31
C GLY A 56 0.73 -9.28 -2.37
N ALA A 57 0.96 -7.98 -2.46
CA ALA A 57 2.31 -7.44 -2.50
C ALA A 57 3.03 -7.63 -1.17
N ILE A 58 2.33 -7.49 -0.06
CA ILE A 58 2.88 -7.77 1.27
C ILE A 58 3.32 -9.23 1.37
N CYS A 59 2.48 -10.16 0.93
CA CYS A 59 2.81 -11.59 0.92
C CYS A 59 4.01 -11.87 0.02
N GLU A 60 4.08 -11.22 -1.13
CA GLU A 60 5.20 -11.39 -2.03
C GLU A 60 6.50 -10.88 -1.41
N ALA A 61 6.47 -9.77 -0.71
CA ALA A 61 7.64 -9.25 -0.01
C ALA A 61 8.14 -10.26 1.03
N HIS A 62 7.24 -10.89 1.76
CA HIS A 62 7.59 -11.96 2.69
C HIS A 62 8.19 -13.17 1.97
N LYS A 63 7.63 -13.54 0.82
CA LYS A 63 8.17 -14.65 0.03
C LYS A 63 9.63 -14.42 -0.36
N TRP A 64 9.98 -13.20 -0.71
CA TRP A 64 11.34 -12.84 -1.07
C TRP A 64 12.21 -12.50 0.14
N ASN A 65 11.65 -12.50 1.35
CA ASN A 65 12.31 -11.98 2.54
C ASN A 65 12.87 -10.57 2.31
N ALA A 66 12.11 -9.75 1.59
CA ALA A 66 12.51 -8.41 1.21
C ALA A 66 11.99 -7.40 2.23
N GLN A 67 12.79 -6.40 2.54
CA GLN A 67 12.39 -5.32 3.44
C GLN A 67 11.63 -4.25 2.67
N VAL A 68 10.39 -4.00 3.09
CA VAL A 68 9.55 -2.97 2.49
C VAL A 68 9.99 -1.59 2.96
N THR A 69 10.12 -0.67 2.02
CA THR A 69 10.44 0.73 2.30
C THR A 69 9.24 1.65 2.10
N HIS A 70 8.43 1.37 1.08
CA HIS A 70 7.29 2.22 0.70
C HIS A 70 6.11 1.36 0.26
N CYS A 71 4.89 1.88 0.49
CA CYS A 71 3.67 1.24 0.03
C CYS A 71 2.65 2.32 -0.35
N ILE A 72 1.96 2.12 -1.47
CA ILE A 72 0.86 2.99 -1.87
C ILE A 72 -0.30 2.16 -2.40
N CYS A 73 -1.52 2.59 -2.11
CA CYS A 73 -2.74 2.02 -2.65
C CYS A 73 -3.48 3.07 -3.45
N VAL A 74 -3.77 2.77 -4.72
CA VAL A 74 -4.42 3.71 -5.65
C VAL A 74 -5.68 3.05 -6.20
N VAL A 75 -6.76 3.82 -6.30
CA VAL A 75 -8.03 3.36 -6.87
C VAL A 75 -8.62 4.44 -7.78
N ARG A 76 -9.56 4.04 -8.63
CA ARG A 76 -10.43 4.96 -9.36
C ARG A 76 -11.83 4.38 -9.46
N ASP A 77 -12.83 5.23 -9.57
CA ASP A 77 -14.21 4.78 -9.66
C ASP A 77 -14.56 4.22 -11.05
N ASP A 78 -14.08 4.88 -12.10
CA ASP A 78 -14.25 4.43 -13.50
C ASP A 78 -13.17 5.06 -14.39
N GLU A 79 -13.21 4.75 -15.69
CA GLU A 79 -12.20 5.23 -16.65
C GLU A 79 -12.19 6.76 -16.84
N ASN A 80 -13.25 7.44 -16.43
CA ASN A 80 -13.37 8.90 -16.52
C ASN A 80 -13.11 9.62 -15.20
N SER A 81 -12.88 8.85 -14.12
CA SER A 81 -12.67 9.40 -12.78
C SER A 81 -11.18 9.60 -12.51
N GLU A 82 -10.88 10.57 -11.63
CA GLU A 82 -9.51 10.76 -11.18
C GLU A 82 -9.07 9.60 -10.27
N PHE A 83 -7.77 9.41 -10.20
CA PHE A 83 -7.18 8.42 -9.29
C PHE A 83 -7.16 8.98 -7.86
N LYS A 84 -7.38 8.10 -6.90
CA LYS A 84 -7.38 8.43 -5.48
C LYS A 84 -6.34 7.58 -4.76
N VAL A 85 -5.61 8.20 -3.85
CA VAL A 85 -4.72 7.45 -2.93
C VAL A 85 -5.51 7.17 -1.67
N LEU A 86 -5.53 5.90 -1.28
CA LEU A 86 -6.17 5.47 -0.04
C LEU A 86 -5.09 5.15 0.99
N SER A 87 -5.18 5.79 2.15
CA SER A 87 -4.34 5.40 3.28
C SER A 87 -4.55 3.92 3.58
N PRO A 88 -3.52 3.20 4.04
CA PRO A 88 -3.71 1.79 4.39
C PRO A 88 -4.72 1.64 5.52
N CYS A 89 -5.61 0.66 5.42
CA CYS A 89 -6.54 0.36 6.51
C CYS A 89 -5.78 -0.20 7.71
N GLY A 90 -6.46 -0.30 8.86
CA GLY A 90 -5.81 -0.77 10.07
C GLY A 90 -5.15 -2.15 9.94
N VAL A 91 -5.76 -3.05 9.17
CA VAL A 91 -5.19 -4.39 8.93
C VAL A 91 -3.87 -4.28 8.19
N CYS A 92 -3.82 -3.48 7.11
CA CYS A 92 -2.58 -3.32 6.35
C CYS A 92 -1.54 -2.48 7.09
N GLN A 93 -1.97 -1.52 7.92
CA GLN A 93 -1.04 -0.83 8.82
C GLN A 93 -0.34 -1.84 9.74
N GLU A 94 -1.12 -2.75 10.33
CA GLU A 94 -0.54 -3.80 11.20
C GLU A 94 0.41 -4.70 10.42
N ARG A 95 0.03 -5.12 9.22
CA ARG A 95 0.89 -5.98 8.39
C ARG A 95 2.19 -5.30 8.00
N LEU A 96 2.13 -4.01 7.62
CA LEU A 96 3.31 -3.25 7.23
C LEU A 96 4.23 -2.97 8.42
N ARG A 97 3.67 -2.89 9.63
CA ARG A 97 4.42 -2.64 10.86
C ARG A 97 5.50 -3.70 11.12
N TYR A 98 5.37 -4.88 10.50
CA TYR A 98 6.40 -5.92 10.56
C TYR A 98 7.79 -5.36 10.17
N TRP A 99 7.83 -4.43 9.20
CA TRP A 99 9.09 -3.82 8.74
C TRP A 99 9.45 -2.54 9.47
N GLY A 100 8.72 -2.20 10.53
CA GLY A 100 9.04 -1.08 11.39
C GLY A 100 8.19 0.16 11.13
N GLU A 101 8.35 1.14 12.00
CA GLU A 101 7.55 2.38 11.93
C GLU A 101 8.02 3.34 10.85
N ASP A 102 9.19 3.11 10.27
CA ASP A 102 9.77 4.00 9.27
C ASP A 102 9.33 3.67 7.84
N VAL A 103 8.56 2.61 7.63
CA VAL A 103 7.93 2.33 6.34
C VAL A 103 7.11 3.55 5.94
N ARG A 104 7.31 4.02 4.70
CA ARG A 104 6.60 5.20 4.21
C ARG A 104 5.38 4.76 3.42
N VAL A 105 4.24 5.33 3.74
CA VAL A 105 2.97 4.94 3.12
C VAL A 105 2.27 6.14 2.51
N GLY A 106 1.74 5.96 1.31
CA GLY A 106 0.90 6.97 0.67
C GLY A 106 -0.38 7.16 1.47
N VAL A 107 -0.78 8.40 1.67
CA VAL A 107 -1.96 8.72 2.48
C VAL A 107 -2.95 9.57 1.70
N THR A 108 -4.21 9.46 2.10
CA THR A 108 -5.30 10.29 1.56
C THR A 108 -5.09 11.73 2.03
N THR A 109 -5.16 12.67 1.10
CA THR A 109 -5.07 14.10 1.41
C THR A 109 -6.33 14.81 0.91
N LYS A 110 -6.69 15.91 1.57
CA LYS A 110 -7.87 16.69 1.18
C LYS A 110 -7.65 17.44 -0.13
N ASP A 111 -6.43 17.89 -0.38
CA ASP A 111 -6.06 18.62 -1.60
C ASP A 111 -5.66 17.71 -2.75
N LYS A 112 -5.71 16.38 -2.53
CA LYS A 112 -5.38 15.34 -3.52
C LYS A 112 -3.92 15.36 -3.97
N SER A 113 -3.04 16.01 -3.22
CA SER A 113 -1.60 15.94 -3.48
C SER A 113 -1.06 14.57 -3.09
N LEU A 114 -0.03 14.12 -3.80
CA LEU A 114 0.69 12.90 -3.44
C LEU A 114 1.51 13.16 -2.18
N LYS A 115 1.23 12.41 -1.13
CA LYS A 115 1.92 12.56 0.14
C LYS A 115 2.17 11.20 0.76
N TYR A 116 3.39 10.99 1.21
CA TYR A 116 3.79 9.83 2.02
C TYR A 116 4.13 10.29 3.43
N VAL A 117 3.80 9.46 4.39
CA VAL A 117 4.19 9.66 5.80
C VAL A 117 4.81 8.39 6.33
N ARG A 118 5.52 8.50 7.45
CA ARG A 118 5.99 7.31 8.17
C ARG A 118 4.79 6.56 8.74
N LEU A 119 4.85 5.24 8.66
CA LEU A 119 3.79 4.40 9.22
C LEU A 119 3.54 4.71 10.70
N GLY A 120 4.59 4.99 11.45
CA GLY A 120 4.49 5.35 12.85
C GLY A 120 3.60 6.57 13.12
N GLU A 121 3.47 7.48 12.15
CA GLU A 121 2.58 8.65 12.29
C GLU A 121 1.11 8.26 12.24
N LEU A 122 0.78 7.12 11.60
CA LEU A 122 -0.60 6.62 11.52
C LEU A 122 -0.96 5.76 12.73
N MET A 123 0.03 5.28 13.49
CA MET A 123 -0.19 4.39 14.62
C MET A 123 0.69 4.82 15.81
N PRO A 124 0.48 6.07 16.29
CA PRO A 124 1.36 6.64 17.34
C PRO A 124 1.23 5.91 18.68
N TYR A 125 0.11 5.27 18.92
CA TYR A 125 -0.18 4.51 20.13
C TYR A 125 -0.24 3.02 19.84
N TYR A 126 0.70 2.54 19.02
CA TYR A 126 0.72 1.15 18.60
C TYR A 126 0.74 0.20 19.80
N TRP A 127 -0.16 -0.80 19.78
CA TRP A 127 -0.33 -1.74 20.89
C TRP A 127 0.97 -2.49 21.21
N GLY A 128 1.78 -2.81 20.18
CA GLY A 128 3.04 -3.53 20.38
C GLY A 128 4.07 -2.78 21.21
N ASN A 129 3.92 -1.45 21.33
CA ASN A 129 4.82 -0.65 22.16
C ASN A 129 4.65 -0.95 23.66
N ALA A 130 3.58 -1.64 24.06
CA ALA A 130 3.43 -2.10 25.44
C ALA A 130 4.44 -3.20 25.79
N TYR A 131 5.02 -3.84 24.77
CA TYR A 131 6.01 -4.89 24.96
C TYR A 131 7.37 -4.35 24.57
N ASP A 132 8.30 -4.39 25.50
CA ASP A 132 9.65 -3.90 25.21
C ASP A 132 10.43 -4.97 24.45
N HIS A 133 10.55 -4.78 23.15
CA HIS A 133 11.35 -5.64 22.28
C HIS A 133 12.73 -5.08 22.00
N GLY A 134 13.06 -3.94 22.62
CA GLY A 134 14.37 -3.33 22.52
C GLY A 134 14.70 -2.63 21.21
N ASN A 135 13.87 -2.75 20.20
CA ASN A 135 14.17 -2.18 18.88
C ASN A 135 12.91 -1.84 18.07
N ASN A 136 11.88 -1.51 18.76
CA ASN A 136 10.68 -1.01 18.08
C ASN A 136 10.68 0.52 18.01
#